data_c551000a4c5acf4feafabc7b159db72f
#
_entry.id   c551000a4c5acf4feafabc7b159db72f
#
_cell.length_a   1.000
_cell.length_b   1.000
_cell.length_c   1.000
_cell.angle_alpha   90.00
_cell.angle_beta   90.00
_cell.angle_gamma   90.00
#
_symmetry.space_group_name_H-M   'P 1'
#
loop_
_entity.id
_entity.type
_entity.pdbx_description
1 polymer ?
#
loop_
_entity_poly.entity_id
_entity_poly.type
_entity_poly.pdbx_seq_one_letter_code
_entity_poly.pdbx_strand_id
1 'polypeptide(L)' 'MDMYEFGKVCQPLNKKYNELFGYIPHHNDFPCTREEYVDALTQAITQKKEVFYFLPGLSGEVVEISE' A
#
# COMPACT_ATOMS: atom_id res chain seq x y z
N MET A 1 4.56 -11.85 -9.22
CA MET A 1 3.24 -11.44 -9.77
C MET A 1 3.49 -10.49 -10.93
N ASP A 2 2.91 -10.77 -12.07
CA ASP A 2 3.12 -9.90 -13.22
C ASP A 2 2.19 -8.68 -13.16
N MET A 3 2.36 -7.77 -14.10
CA MET A 3 1.63 -6.51 -14.07
C MET A 3 0.13 -6.72 -14.22
N TYR A 4 -0.27 -7.66 -15.05
CA TYR A 4 -1.69 -7.93 -15.28
C TYR A 4 -2.35 -8.48 -14.00
N GLU A 5 -1.71 -9.47 -13.40
CA GLU A 5 -2.21 -10.06 -12.19
C GLU A 5 -2.23 -9.05 -11.04
N PHE A 6 -1.19 -8.24 -10.97
CA PHE A 6 -1.10 -7.20 -9.95
C PHE A 6 -2.28 -6.23 -10.07
N GLY A 7 -2.61 -5.81 -11.28
CA GLY A 7 -3.73 -4.92 -11.48
C GLY A 7 -5.06 -5.53 -11.04
N LYS A 8 -5.25 -6.82 -11.37
CA LYS A 8 -6.48 -7.50 -11.00
C LYS A 8 -6.61 -7.65 -9.49
N VAL A 9 -5.52 -7.92 -8.81
CA VAL A 9 -5.53 -8.08 -7.36
C VAL A 9 -5.76 -6.73 -6.67
N CYS A 10 -5.14 -5.68 -7.20
CA CYS A 10 -5.24 -4.38 -6.57
C CYS A 10 -6.59 -3.70 -6.77
N GLN A 11 -7.30 -4.06 -7.83
CA GLN A 11 -8.55 -3.38 -8.16
C GLN A 11 -9.55 -3.37 -7.01
N PRO A 12 -9.92 -4.52 -6.43
CA PRO A 12 -10.85 -4.52 -5.31
C PRO A 12 -10.26 -3.90 -4.05
N LEU A 13 -8.96 -4.04 -3.87
CA LEU A 13 -8.29 -3.43 -2.71
C LEU A 13 -8.29 -1.91 -2.82
N ASN A 14 -8.02 -1.40 -4.01
CA ASN A 14 -8.04 0.05 -4.23
C ASN A 14 -9.43 0.62 -3.96
N LYS A 15 -10.45 -0.10 -4.38
CA LYS A 15 -11.81 0.38 -4.16
C LYS A 15 -12.11 0.48 -2.66
N LYS A 16 -11.76 -0.56 -1.91
CA LYS A 16 -11.99 -0.55 -0.48
C LYS A 16 -11.17 0.53 0.23
N TYR A 17 -9.93 0.69 -0.20
CA TYR A 17 -9.07 1.71 0.38
C TYR A 17 -9.66 3.10 0.13
N ASN A 18 -10.13 3.34 -1.09
CA ASN A 18 -10.73 4.63 -1.41
C ASN A 18 -11.98 4.90 -0.55
N GLU A 19 -12.76 3.87 -0.30
CA GLU A 19 -13.95 4.02 0.53
C GLU A 19 -13.58 4.38 1.97
N LEU A 20 -12.45 3.89 2.45
CA LEU A 20 -12.02 4.14 3.81
C LEU A 20 -11.28 5.47 3.96
N PHE A 21 -10.48 5.83 3.00
CA PHE A 21 -9.55 6.95 3.15
C PHE A 21 -9.78 8.10 2.16
N GLY A 22 -10.60 7.90 1.14
CA GLY A 22 -10.92 8.97 0.21
C GLY A 22 -9.92 9.18 -0.92
N TYR A 23 -8.97 8.28 -1.10
CA TYR A 23 -8.01 8.36 -2.20
C TYR A 23 -7.49 6.96 -2.49
N ILE A 24 -6.78 6.81 -3.60
CA ILE A 24 -6.20 5.54 -4.00
C ILE A 24 -4.68 5.68 -4.07
N PRO A 25 -3.93 4.85 -3.33
CA PRO A 25 -2.48 4.92 -3.39
C PRO A 25 -1.96 4.29 -4.68
N HIS A 26 -0.74 4.62 -5.04
CA HIS A 26 -0.11 4.09 -6.25
C HIS A 26 1.19 3.38 -5.87
N HIS A 27 1.38 2.19 -6.42
CA HIS A 27 2.58 1.42 -6.15
C HIS A 27 3.85 2.19 -6.51
N ASN A 28 3.81 2.98 -7.58
CA ASN A 28 4.99 3.72 -8.03
C ASN A 28 5.50 4.72 -7.01
N ASP A 29 4.68 5.07 -6.03
CA ASP A 29 5.08 6.01 -5.00
C ASP A 29 5.93 5.35 -3.91
N PHE A 30 6.10 4.03 -3.95
CA PHE A 30 6.78 3.29 -2.89
C PHE A 30 7.89 2.42 -3.47
N PRO A 31 9.06 2.39 -2.84
CA PRO A 31 10.17 1.52 -3.28
C PRO A 31 9.98 0.10 -2.75
N CYS A 32 8.99 -0.61 -3.26
CA CYS A 32 8.69 -1.94 -2.79
C CYS A 32 8.28 -2.82 -3.97
N THR A 33 8.28 -4.13 -3.75
CA THR A 33 7.82 -5.06 -4.78
C THR A 33 6.30 -5.03 -4.84
N ARG A 34 5.77 -5.62 -5.92
CA ARG A 34 4.32 -5.70 -6.06
C ARG A 34 3.69 -6.51 -4.94
N GLU A 35 4.35 -7.60 -4.55
CA GLU A 35 3.85 -8.44 -3.47
C GLU A 35 3.83 -7.69 -2.14
N GLU A 36 4.89 -6.93 -1.88
CA GLU A 36 4.94 -6.12 -0.66
C GLU A 36 3.84 -5.08 -0.64
N TYR A 37 3.59 -4.47 -1.79
CA TYR A 37 2.55 -3.46 -1.88
C TYR A 37 1.16 -4.06 -1.61
N VAL A 38 0.87 -5.21 -2.22
CA VAL A 38 -0.43 -5.87 -2.03
C VAL A 38 -0.62 -6.25 -0.57
N ASP A 39 0.43 -6.77 0.05
CA ASP A 39 0.36 -7.16 1.44
C ASP A 39 0.09 -5.93 2.33
N ALA A 40 0.82 -4.86 2.10
CA ALA A 40 0.63 -3.64 2.87
C ALA A 40 -0.75 -3.04 2.66
N LEU A 41 -1.23 -3.07 1.43
CA LEU A 41 -2.55 -2.53 1.11
C LEU A 41 -3.64 -3.34 1.81
N THR A 42 -3.48 -4.66 1.84
CA THR A 42 -4.42 -5.53 2.52
C THR A 42 -4.44 -5.24 4.02
N GLN A 43 -3.27 -5.07 4.62
CA GLN A 43 -3.19 -4.74 6.03
C GLN A 43 -3.78 -3.37 6.33
N ALA A 44 -3.54 -2.42 5.45
CA ALA A 44 -4.08 -1.07 5.61
C ALA A 44 -5.61 -1.10 5.69
N ILE A 45 -6.22 -1.85 4.80
CA ILE A 45 -7.67 -1.98 4.79
C ILE A 45 -8.17 -2.71 6.03
N THR A 46 -7.50 -3.81 6.38
CA THR A 46 -7.90 -4.63 7.52
C THR A 46 -7.79 -3.87 8.83
N GLN A 47 -6.73 -3.10 8.98
CA GLN A 47 -6.48 -2.38 10.23
C GLN A 47 -6.99 -0.95 10.19
N LYS A 48 -7.52 -0.52 9.05
CA LYS A 48 -8.04 0.84 8.85
C LYS A 48 -7.00 1.90 9.13
N LYS A 49 -5.79 1.66 8.64
CA LYS A 49 -4.69 2.61 8.71
C LYS A 49 -4.16 2.82 7.32
N GLU A 50 -3.64 4.00 7.07
CA GLU A 50 -3.12 4.30 5.73
C GLU A 50 -1.94 3.41 5.41
N VAL A 51 -1.77 3.13 4.13
CA VAL A 51 -0.76 2.18 3.66
C VAL A 51 0.65 2.62 4.04
N PHE A 52 0.86 3.91 4.28
CA PHE A 52 2.17 4.43 4.68
C PHE A 52 2.67 3.82 5.99
N TYR A 53 1.77 3.32 6.81
CA TYR A 53 2.16 2.69 8.05
C TYR A 53 2.78 1.32 7.83
N PHE A 54 2.58 0.73 6.66
CA PHE A 54 3.04 -0.62 6.38
C PHE A 54 4.11 -0.68 5.29
N LEU A 55 4.36 0.43 4.63
CA LEU A 55 5.37 0.50 3.58
C LEU A 55 6.41 1.54 3.92
N PRO A 56 7.65 1.31 3.54
CA PRO A 56 8.66 2.35 3.68
C PRO A 56 8.30 3.47 2.72
N GLY A 57 8.05 4.64 3.25
CA GLY A 57 7.74 5.77 2.41
C GLY A 57 8.95 6.25 1.68
N LEU A 58 8.76 7.27 0.87
CA LEU A 58 9.87 7.87 0.18
C LEU A 58 10.89 8.42 1.15
N SER A 59 10.45 8.88 2.27
CA SER A 59 11.34 9.37 3.28
C SER A 59 11.98 8.24 4.04
N GLY A 60 11.39 7.10 4.01
CA GLY A 60 11.93 5.89 4.58
C GLY A 60 12.53 5.98 5.94
N GLU A 61 13.28 6.94 6.16
CA GLU A 61 13.98 7.10 7.40
C GLU A 61 13.06 7.29 8.53
N VAL A 62 12.04 7.60 8.23
CA VAL A 62 11.21 7.72 9.33
C VAL A 62 11.43 6.66 10.34
N VAL A 63 11.91 6.56 10.22
CA VAL A 63 11.84 5.75 10.80
C VAL A 63 12.38 5.59 11.89
N GLU A 64 12.62 6.04 11.49
CA GLU A 64 12.92 5.78 12.07
C GLU A 64 12.92 5.66 13.05
N ILE A 65 12.92 5.92 13.10
CA ILE A 65 12.88 5.82 13.78
C ILE A 65 12.89 5.50 14.69
N SER A 66 13.01 5.58 14.83
CA SER A 66 13.00 5.25 15.54
C SER A 66 12.95 4.94 16.42
N GLU A 67 13.13 5.12 16.65
CA GLU A 67 13.01 4.75 17.30
C GLU A 67 12.97 4.56 17.67
#